data_1e76aca2570bb64617c3fcbd608e72ee
#
_entry.id   1e76aca2570bb64617c3fcbd608e72ee
#
_cell.length_a   1.000
_cell.length_b   1.000
_cell.length_c   1.000
_cell.angle_alpha   90.00
_cell.angle_beta   90.00
_cell.angle_gamma   90.00
#
_symmetry.space_group_name_H-M   'P 1'
#
loop_
_entity.id
_entity.type
_entity.pdbx_description
1 polymer ?
#
loop_
_entity_poly.entity_id
_entity_poly.type
_entity_poly.pdbx_seq_one_letter_code
_entity_poly.pdbx_strand_id
1 'polypeptide(L)'
;MSRPASLTELEIAPRRDEDVRVLFMLAKDVFGTRPGWDDERTLDMLGRDTVFVAHEHGEVAGFVALGRQRPETVVIELMLVAPAHEGRGVGRRLLGFAEGWSISEGARSLAALVEADNARARSFYLRSGFVALEEELLELVLPREG
;
A
#
# COMPACT_ATOMS: atom_id res chain seq x y z
N MET A 1 -21.14 -10.90 24.60
CA MET A 1 -19.87 -10.23 24.92
C MET A 1 -19.30 -9.60 23.66
N SER A 2 -19.20 -8.30 23.65
CA SER A 2 -18.69 -7.62 22.48
C SER A 2 -17.19 -7.76 22.38
N ARG A 3 -16.70 -8.07 21.20
CA ARG A 3 -15.27 -8.04 20.92
C ARG A 3 -14.82 -6.60 20.80
N PRO A 4 -13.68 -6.22 21.34
CA PRO A 4 -13.08 -4.95 20.94
C PRO A 4 -12.80 -4.99 19.44
N ALA A 5 -12.94 -3.86 18.79
CA ALA A 5 -12.54 -3.75 17.40
C ALA A 5 -11.07 -4.19 17.30
N SER A 6 -10.80 -5.20 16.51
CA SER A 6 -9.46 -5.79 16.41
C SER A 6 -9.10 -6.00 14.96
N LEU A 7 -7.80 -6.25 14.72
CA LEU A 7 -7.30 -6.53 13.39
C LEU A 7 -7.89 -7.81 12.79
N THR A 8 -8.51 -8.67 13.61
CA THR A 8 -9.19 -9.86 13.09
C THR A 8 -10.41 -9.54 12.28
N GLU A 9 -10.95 -8.33 12.42
CA GLU A 9 -12.09 -7.86 11.64
C GLU A 9 -11.68 -7.12 10.37
N LEU A 10 -10.38 -6.98 10.15
CA LEU A 10 -9.84 -6.36 8.96
C LEU A 10 -9.76 -7.38 7.84
N GLU A 11 -10.41 -7.11 6.74
CA GLU A 11 -10.38 -7.96 5.56
C GLU A 11 -9.60 -7.28 4.45
N ILE A 12 -8.68 -8.01 3.82
CA ILE A 12 -7.92 -7.50 2.68
C ILE A 12 -8.25 -8.38 1.48
N ALA A 13 -8.68 -7.75 0.40
CA ALA A 13 -9.09 -8.44 -0.81
C ALA A 13 -8.70 -7.62 -2.05
N PRO A 14 -8.62 -8.27 -3.22
CA PRO A 14 -8.42 -7.52 -4.46
C PRO A 14 -9.50 -6.47 -4.66
N ARG A 15 -9.14 -5.33 -5.21
CA ARG A 15 -10.13 -4.29 -5.49
C ARG A 15 -11.18 -4.79 -6.49
N ARG A 16 -12.38 -4.27 -6.35
CA ARG A 16 -13.42 -4.42 -7.35
C ARG A 16 -13.41 -3.18 -8.25
N ASP A 17 -13.98 -3.29 -9.43
CA ASP A 17 -14.03 -2.14 -10.34
C ASP A 17 -14.74 -0.95 -9.70
N GLU A 18 -15.79 -1.21 -8.93
CA GLU A 18 -16.55 -0.19 -8.21
C GLU A 18 -15.74 0.52 -7.12
N ASP A 19 -14.64 -0.07 -6.65
CA ASP A 19 -13.80 0.52 -5.62
C ASP A 19 -12.93 1.66 -6.14
N VAL A 20 -12.60 1.67 -7.44
CA VAL A 20 -11.62 2.61 -7.99
C VAL A 20 -11.95 4.06 -7.64
N ARG A 21 -13.22 4.43 -7.76
CA ARG A 21 -13.64 5.80 -7.47
C ARG A 21 -13.44 6.18 -6.00
N VAL A 22 -13.79 5.28 -5.09
CA VAL A 22 -13.63 5.52 -3.65
C VAL A 22 -12.15 5.62 -3.30
N LEU A 23 -11.33 4.74 -3.86
CA LEU A 23 -9.88 4.75 -3.62
C LEU A 23 -9.24 6.03 -4.17
N PHE A 24 -9.67 6.46 -5.36
CA PHE A 24 -9.19 7.70 -5.93
C PHE A 24 -9.52 8.90 -5.05
N MET A 25 -10.77 8.99 -4.58
CA MET A 25 -11.19 10.11 -3.73
C MET A 25 -10.42 10.11 -2.42
N LEU A 26 -10.19 8.96 -1.83
CA LEU A 26 -9.40 8.82 -0.62
C LEU A 26 -7.96 9.28 -0.83
N ALA A 27 -7.35 8.86 -1.93
CA ALA A 27 -5.98 9.27 -2.26
C ALA A 27 -5.89 10.78 -2.49
N LYS A 28 -6.87 11.34 -3.18
CA LYS A 28 -6.93 12.78 -3.45
C LYS A 28 -7.07 13.59 -2.16
N ASP A 29 -7.88 13.10 -1.22
CA ASP A 29 -8.05 13.77 0.07
C ASP A 29 -6.74 13.83 0.85
N VAL A 30 -5.94 12.77 0.78
CA VAL A 30 -4.69 12.69 1.55
C VAL A 30 -3.52 13.36 0.83
N PHE A 31 -3.42 13.17 -0.48
CA PHE A 31 -2.24 13.59 -1.25
C PHE A 31 -2.52 14.65 -2.32
N GLY A 32 -3.77 15.03 -2.54
CA GLY A 32 -4.16 15.88 -3.67
C GLY A 32 -3.58 17.29 -3.65
N THR A 33 -3.11 17.77 -2.50
CA THR A 33 -2.47 19.08 -2.38
C THR A 33 -0.95 19.02 -2.53
N ARG A 34 -0.39 17.82 -2.66
CA ARG A 34 1.06 17.68 -2.81
C ARG A 34 1.52 18.12 -4.19
N PRO A 35 2.70 18.75 -4.29
CA PRO A 35 3.29 19.03 -5.60
C PRO A 35 3.46 17.73 -6.39
N GLY A 36 3.13 17.76 -7.67
CA GLY A 36 3.25 16.57 -8.51
C GLY A 36 2.04 15.65 -8.50
N TRP A 37 1.00 15.96 -7.71
CA TRP A 37 -0.24 15.19 -7.77
C TRP A 37 -0.89 15.35 -9.15
N ASP A 38 -1.38 14.24 -9.70
CA ASP A 38 -2.02 14.20 -11.02
C ASP A 38 -3.21 13.24 -10.96
N ASP A 39 -4.41 13.77 -11.16
CA ASP A 39 -5.65 12.99 -11.10
C ASP A 39 -5.67 11.85 -12.11
N GLU A 40 -5.33 12.14 -13.38
CA GLU A 40 -5.35 11.13 -14.44
C GLU A 40 -4.37 10.00 -14.16
N ARG A 41 -3.17 10.37 -13.75
CA ARG A 41 -2.12 9.39 -13.47
C ARG A 41 -2.52 8.47 -12.33
N THR A 42 -3.15 9.02 -11.30
CA THR A 42 -3.61 8.23 -10.15
C THR A 42 -4.74 7.30 -10.56
N LEU A 43 -5.71 7.78 -11.34
CA LEU A 43 -6.79 6.93 -11.85
C LEU A 43 -6.26 5.81 -12.72
N ASP A 44 -5.32 6.11 -13.61
CA ASP A 44 -4.70 5.09 -14.46
C ASP A 44 -3.99 4.03 -13.64
N MET A 45 -3.25 4.46 -12.62
CA MET A 45 -2.55 3.54 -11.73
C MET A 45 -3.52 2.61 -11.00
N LEU A 46 -4.58 3.17 -10.42
CA LEU A 46 -5.59 2.39 -9.69
C LEU A 46 -6.32 1.41 -10.59
N GLY A 47 -6.48 1.74 -11.88
CA GLY A 47 -7.12 0.85 -12.85
C GLY A 47 -6.19 -0.20 -13.43
N ARG A 48 -4.89 0.08 -13.48
CA ARG A 48 -3.88 -0.79 -14.10
C ARG A 48 -3.21 -1.73 -13.11
N ASP A 49 -2.88 -1.21 -11.94
CA ASP A 49 -2.09 -1.95 -10.95
C ASP A 49 -2.89 -3.05 -10.26
N THR A 50 -2.16 -3.97 -9.64
CA THR A 50 -2.75 -4.89 -8.67
C THR A 50 -2.99 -4.12 -7.39
N VAL A 51 -4.25 -3.99 -7.00
CA VAL A 51 -4.64 -3.20 -5.84
C VAL A 51 -5.37 -4.08 -4.84
N PHE A 52 -4.91 -4.07 -3.60
CA PHE A 52 -5.59 -4.74 -2.49
C PHE A 52 -6.18 -3.71 -1.56
N VAL A 53 -7.42 -3.94 -1.16
CA VAL A 53 -8.18 -3.01 -0.33
C VAL A 53 -8.43 -3.64 1.02
N ALA A 54 -8.14 -2.89 2.07
CA ALA A 54 -8.46 -3.28 3.43
C ALA A 54 -9.80 -2.67 3.82
N HIS A 55 -10.70 -3.53 4.29
CA HIS A 55 -12.00 -3.11 4.81
C HIS A 55 -12.07 -3.44 6.29
N GLU A 56 -12.60 -2.52 7.07
CA GLU A 56 -12.87 -2.71 8.48
C GLU A 56 -14.33 -2.32 8.73
N HIS A 57 -15.13 -3.29 9.19
CA HIS A 57 -16.56 -3.06 9.41
C HIS A 57 -17.28 -2.53 8.15
N GLY A 58 -16.89 -3.02 6.99
CA GLY A 58 -17.50 -2.61 5.72
C GLY A 58 -16.99 -1.29 5.15
N GLU A 59 -16.13 -0.58 5.88
CA GLU A 59 -15.54 0.67 5.42
C GLU A 59 -14.14 0.45 4.86
N VAL A 60 -13.75 1.22 3.85
CA VAL A 60 -12.39 1.20 3.33
C VAL A 60 -11.46 1.79 4.38
N ALA A 61 -10.58 0.94 4.92
CA ALA A 61 -9.59 1.35 5.92
C ALA A 61 -8.26 1.75 5.28
N GLY A 62 -7.99 1.29 4.07
CA GLY A 62 -6.77 1.61 3.34
C GLY A 62 -6.61 0.74 2.11
N PHE A 63 -5.54 0.97 1.39
CA PHE A 63 -5.24 0.15 0.21
C PHE A 63 -3.75 0.22 -0.13
N VAL A 64 -3.32 -0.73 -0.96
CA VAL A 64 -1.97 -0.76 -1.51
C VAL A 64 -2.06 -1.06 -3.00
N ALA A 65 -1.38 -0.24 -3.81
CA ALA A 65 -1.30 -0.41 -5.25
C ALA A 65 0.09 -0.89 -5.62
N LEU A 66 0.16 -2.03 -6.29
CA LEU A 66 1.39 -2.73 -6.60
C LEU A 66 1.59 -2.79 -8.11
N GLY A 67 2.71 -2.27 -8.57
CA GLY A 67 3.14 -2.36 -9.94
C GLY A 67 4.27 -3.36 -10.10
N ARG A 68 4.52 -3.79 -11.32
CA ARG A 68 5.61 -4.71 -11.60
C ARG A 68 6.38 -4.21 -12.81
N GLN A 69 7.50 -3.57 -12.55
CA GLN A 69 8.35 -3.01 -13.59
C GLN A 69 9.37 -4.02 -14.11
N ARG A 70 9.76 -4.98 -13.27
CA ARG A 70 10.68 -6.05 -13.60
C ARG A 70 10.12 -7.35 -13.06
N PRO A 71 10.46 -8.50 -13.66
CA PRO A 71 9.94 -9.79 -13.17
C PRO A 71 10.24 -10.06 -11.69
N GLU A 72 11.40 -9.63 -11.20
CA GLU A 72 11.84 -9.91 -9.85
C GLU A 72 11.50 -8.81 -8.83
N THR A 73 10.94 -7.68 -9.25
CA THR A 73 10.66 -6.56 -8.34
C THR A 73 9.22 -6.10 -8.44
N VAL A 74 8.52 -6.16 -7.32
CA VAL A 74 7.21 -5.54 -7.15
C VAL A 74 7.42 -4.16 -6.53
N VAL A 75 6.72 -3.15 -7.01
CA VAL A 75 6.84 -1.79 -6.51
C VAL A 75 5.53 -1.36 -5.85
N ILE A 76 5.63 -0.88 -4.62
CA ILE A 76 4.52 -0.21 -3.96
C ILE A 76 4.45 1.20 -4.55
N GLU A 77 3.50 1.42 -5.45
CA GLU A 77 3.33 2.72 -6.08
C GLU A 77 2.53 3.67 -5.21
N LEU A 78 1.61 3.13 -4.41
CA LEU A 78 0.84 3.92 -3.46
C LEU A 78 0.36 3.01 -2.35
N MET A 79 0.52 3.44 -1.10
CA MET A 79 -0.07 2.78 0.04
C MET A 79 -0.65 3.85 0.96
N LEU A 80 -1.86 3.62 1.42
CA LEU A 80 -2.60 4.63 2.14
C LEU A 80 -3.47 3.99 3.20
N VAL A 81 -3.47 4.57 4.38
CA VAL A 81 -4.42 4.23 5.44
C VAL A 81 -5.37 5.41 5.60
N ALA A 82 -6.67 5.13 5.60
CA ALA A 82 -7.67 6.17 5.76
C ALA A 82 -7.50 6.83 7.13
N PRO A 83 -7.61 8.18 7.22
CA PRO A 83 -7.37 8.89 8.48
C PRO A 83 -8.18 8.35 9.67
N ALA A 84 -9.43 7.96 9.44
CA ALA A 84 -10.28 7.41 10.50
C ALA A 84 -9.82 6.05 11.02
N HIS A 85 -8.91 5.39 10.32
CA HIS A 85 -8.42 4.05 10.66
C HIS A 85 -6.93 4.03 11.03
N GLU A 86 -6.31 5.19 11.17
CA GLU A 86 -4.90 5.29 11.55
C GLU A 86 -4.65 4.80 12.98
N GLY A 87 -3.41 4.36 13.23
CA GLY A 87 -3.00 3.92 14.56
C GLY A 87 -3.51 2.56 14.96
N ARG A 88 -4.05 1.78 14.03
CA ARG A 88 -4.67 0.47 14.29
C ARG A 88 -3.95 -0.68 13.62
N GLY A 89 -2.80 -0.43 13.03
CA GLY A 89 -2.01 -1.47 12.38
C GLY A 89 -2.46 -1.83 10.97
N VAL A 90 -3.32 -1.04 10.35
CA VAL A 90 -3.80 -1.29 8.98
C VAL A 90 -2.65 -1.29 7.98
N GLY A 91 -1.77 -0.29 8.07
CA GLY A 91 -0.61 -0.21 7.16
C GLY A 91 0.29 -1.42 7.26
N ARG A 92 0.54 -1.88 8.47
CA ARG A 92 1.36 -3.09 8.70
C ARG A 92 0.72 -4.33 8.09
N ARG A 93 -0.60 -4.46 8.21
CA ARG A 93 -1.32 -5.59 7.62
C ARG A 93 -1.31 -5.53 6.10
N LEU A 94 -1.50 -4.34 5.53
CA LEU A 94 -1.40 -4.13 4.09
C LEU A 94 -0.01 -4.48 3.57
N LEU A 95 1.03 -4.03 4.28
CA LEU A 95 2.40 -4.32 3.89
C LEU A 95 2.70 -5.81 3.96
N GLY A 96 2.27 -6.48 5.03
CA GLY A 96 2.43 -7.93 5.15
C GLY A 96 1.73 -8.69 4.01
N PHE A 97 0.55 -8.23 3.63
CA PHE A 97 -0.19 -8.80 2.50
C PHE A 97 0.57 -8.60 1.18
N ALA A 98 1.10 -7.39 0.98
CA ALA A 98 1.89 -7.09 -0.22
C ALA A 98 3.16 -7.94 -0.30
N GLU A 99 3.84 -8.15 0.83
CA GLU A 99 5.01 -9.03 0.90
C GLU A 99 4.63 -10.47 0.51
N GLY A 100 3.58 -11.01 1.11
CA GLY A 100 3.12 -12.38 0.84
C GLY A 100 2.74 -12.57 -0.62
N TRP A 101 1.99 -11.61 -1.18
CA TRP A 101 1.62 -11.67 -2.59
C TRP A 101 2.85 -11.61 -3.50
N SER A 102 3.79 -10.73 -3.20
CA SER A 102 5.02 -10.58 -3.99
C SER A 102 5.82 -11.86 -3.99
N ILE A 103 5.95 -12.52 -2.83
CA ILE A 103 6.64 -13.81 -2.72
C ILE A 103 5.91 -14.86 -3.57
N SER A 104 4.60 -14.93 -3.50
CA SER A 104 3.81 -15.90 -4.26
C SER A 104 3.93 -15.70 -5.77
N GLU A 105 4.19 -14.44 -6.19
CA GLU A 105 4.40 -14.09 -7.60
C GLU A 105 5.84 -14.29 -8.07
N GLY A 106 6.71 -14.81 -7.21
CA GLY A 106 8.10 -15.07 -7.54
C GLY A 106 9.01 -13.87 -7.48
N ALA A 107 8.55 -12.76 -6.91
CA ALA A 107 9.39 -11.57 -6.78
C ALA A 107 10.51 -11.80 -5.76
N ARG A 108 11.66 -11.18 -5.98
CA ARG A 108 12.80 -11.23 -5.06
C ARG A 108 12.91 -10.01 -4.19
N SER A 109 12.26 -8.93 -4.59
CA SER A 109 12.28 -7.69 -3.81
C SER A 109 10.97 -6.95 -3.93
N LEU A 110 10.70 -6.15 -2.92
CA LEU A 110 9.57 -5.25 -2.86
C LEU A 110 10.14 -3.85 -2.65
N ALA A 111 9.89 -2.98 -3.60
CA ALA A 111 10.36 -1.60 -3.54
C ALA A 111 9.22 -0.66 -3.15
N ALA A 112 9.55 0.43 -2.50
CA ALA A 112 8.59 1.48 -2.17
C ALA A 112 9.13 2.81 -2.68
N LEU A 113 8.30 3.55 -3.39
CA LEU A 113 8.60 4.90 -3.82
C LEU A 113 8.01 5.85 -2.78
N VAL A 114 8.86 6.59 -2.10
CA VAL A 114 8.47 7.49 -1.02
C VAL A 114 9.07 8.86 -1.27
N GLU A 115 8.23 9.89 -1.34
CA GLU A 115 8.72 11.26 -1.51
C GLU A 115 9.68 11.65 -0.39
N ALA A 116 10.73 12.38 -0.73
CA ALA A 116 11.80 12.74 0.22
C ALA A 116 11.26 13.47 1.45
N ASP A 117 10.21 14.26 1.30
CA ASP A 117 9.61 15.02 2.40
C ASP A 117 8.57 14.23 3.21
N ASN A 118 8.28 13.00 2.80
CA ASN A 118 7.33 12.15 3.51
C ASN A 118 8.05 11.34 4.59
N ALA A 119 8.46 12.01 5.65
CA ALA A 119 9.24 11.40 6.74
C ALA A 119 8.47 10.28 7.45
N ARG A 120 7.16 10.42 7.57
CA ARG A 120 6.32 9.42 8.25
C ARG A 120 6.30 8.10 7.48
N ALA A 121 6.08 8.15 6.18
CA ALA A 121 6.09 6.95 5.36
C ALA A 121 7.47 6.33 5.30
N ARG A 122 8.51 7.15 5.14
CA ARG A 122 9.89 6.68 5.13
C ARG A 122 10.23 5.94 6.42
N SER A 123 9.89 6.51 7.56
CA SER A 123 10.11 5.87 8.86
C SER A 123 9.39 4.54 8.96
N PHE A 124 8.15 4.48 8.49
CA PHE A 124 7.36 3.25 8.49
C PHE A 124 8.06 2.13 7.72
N TYR A 125 8.52 2.42 6.50
CA TYR A 125 9.21 1.40 5.69
C TYR A 125 10.54 0.99 6.30
N LEU A 126 11.32 1.94 6.79
CA LEU A 126 12.61 1.62 7.43
C LEU A 126 12.42 0.72 8.65
N ARG A 127 11.41 1.00 9.48
CA ARG A 127 11.10 0.16 10.64
C ARG A 127 10.59 -1.22 10.23
N SER A 128 10.07 -1.33 9.02
CA SER A 128 9.56 -2.61 8.48
C SER A 128 10.65 -3.43 7.79
N GLY A 129 11.90 -2.98 7.83
CA GLY A 129 13.03 -3.72 7.30
C GLY A 129 13.50 -3.27 5.92
N PHE A 130 12.88 -2.26 5.34
CA PHE A 130 13.34 -1.71 4.07
C PHE A 130 14.67 -0.97 4.25
N VAL A 131 15.47 -0.97 3.21
CA VAL A 131 16.75 -0.26 3.16
C VAL A 131 16.66 0.81 2.07
N ALA A 132 17.15 2.01 2.37
CA ALA A 132 17.17 3.09 1.38
C ALA A 132 18.24 2.81 0.33
N LEU A 133 17.82 2.72 -0.93
CA LEU A 133 18.74 2.60 -2.08
C LEU A 133 19.06 3.96 -2.65
N GLU A 134 18.07 4.83 -2.69
CA GLU A 134 18.16 6.21 -3.15
C GLU A 134 17.28 7.06 -2.24
N GLU A 135 17.29 8.36 -2.46
CA GLU A 135 16.52 9.29 -1.61
C GLU A 135 15.03 8.93 -1.55
N GLU A 136 14.46 8.53 -2.68
CA GLU A 136 13.03 8.24 -2.76
C GLU A 136 12.72 6.77 -3.08
N LEU A 137 13.71 5.91 -2.96
CA LEU A 137 13.57 4.49 -3.26
C LEU A 137 14.04 3.63 -2.10
N LEU A 138 13.13 2.85 -1.55
CA LEU A 138 13.40 1.91 -0.48
C LEU A 138 13.14 0.49 -0.98
N GLU A 139 13.90 -0.48 -0.49
CA GLU A 139 13.75 -1.86 -0.95
C GLU A 139 13.83 -2.85 0.21
N LEU A 140 12.98 -3.85 0.13
CA LEU A 140 12.99 -5.01 1.02
C LEU A 140 13.32 -6.25 0.18
N VAL A 141 14.41 -6.94 0.54
CA VAL A 141 14.75 -8.22 -0.08
C VAL A 141 13.82 -9.28 0.50
N LEU A 142 13.15 -10.01 -0.38
CA LEU A 142 12.17 -11.00 0.03
C LEU A 142 12.82 -12.37 0.16
N PRO A 143 12.34 -13.21 1.09
CA PRO A 143 12.80 -14.59 1.17
C PRO A 143 12.33 -15.36 -0.06
N ARG A 144 13.12 -16.32 -0.48
CA ARG A 144 12.74 -17.21 -1.58
C ARG A 144 11.73 -18.23 -1.07
N GLU A 145 10.69 -18.43 -1.87
CA GLU A 145 9.71 -19.46 -1.61
C GLU A 145 10.30 -20.83 -1.95
N GLY A 146 10.15 -21.75 -1.07
CA GLY A 146 10.59 -23.11 -1.26
C GLY A 146 11.97 -23.36 -0.77
#